data_7c889db240434d6c665c246075478d9e
#
_entry.id   7c889db240434d6c665c246075478d9e
#
_cell.length_a   1.000
_cell.length_b   1.000
_cell.length_c   1.000
_cell.angle_alpha   90.00
_cell.angle_beta   90.00
_cell.angle_gamma   90.00
#
_symmetry.space_group_name_H-M   'P 1'
#
loop_
_entity.id
_entity.type
_entity.pdbx_description
1 polymer ?
#
loop_
_entity_poly.entity_id
_entity_poly.type
_entity_poly.pdbx_seq_one_letter_code
_entity_poly.pdbx_strand_id
1 'polypeptide(L)'
;MDKVFTKHNDAAHGWLEVSYKDITDLNIQNEISEFSYINKTIESVFLEEDCDLTLFYNAYKAKYNKELKFQVREDYEIHPIRNLPSYTSWQFNLYWNPLKGKELSDYLDNQVKLNGDK
;
A
#
# COMPACT_ATOMS: atom_id res chain seq x y z
N MET A 1 -18.91 2.98 -9.60
CA MET A 1 -17.96 3.06 -10.72
C MET A 1 -16.78 2.17 -10.43
N ASP A 2 -16.35 1.37 -11.40
CA ASP A 2 -15.24 0.46 -11.19
C ASP A 2 -13.92 1.22 -11.20
N LYS A 3 -13.06 0.90 -10.24
CA LYS A 3 -11.73 1.48 -10.17
C LYS A 3 -10.79 0.75 -11.13
N VAL A 4 -10.00 1.51 -11.87
CA VAL A 4 -8.97 0.97 -12.75
C VAL A 4 -7.61 1.33 -12.14
N PHE A 5 -6.83 0.32 -11.83
CA PHE A 5 -5.49 0.49 -11.29
C PHE A 5 -4.47 0.63 -12.43
N THR A 6 -3.26 1.00 -12.09
CA THR A 6 -2.18 1.08 -13.08
C THR A 6 -1.11 0.06 -12.73
N LYS A 7 -0.77 -0.78 -13.70
CA LYS A 7 0.36 -1.70 -13.59
C LYS A 7 1.52 -1.14 -14.39
N HIS A 8 2.64 -0.92 -13.71
CA HIS A 8 3.85 -0.40 -14.31
C HIS A 8 4.80 -1.56 -14.61
N ASN A 9 5.13 -1.72 -15.87
CA ASN A 9 6.07 -2.77 -16.29
C ASN A 9 7.38 -2.13 -16.78
N ASP A 10 8.49 -2.80 -16.51
CA ASP A 10 9.72 -2.57 -17.25
C ASP A 10 10.11 -3.87 -17.96
N ALA A 11 11.33 -3.95 -18.50
CA ALA A 11 11.74 -5.10 -19.29
C ALA A 11 11.74 -6.42 -18.50
N ALA A 12 11.87 -6.37 -17.18
CA ALA A 12 12.04 -7.56 -16.35
C ALA A 12 10.89 -7.85 -15.39
N HIS A 13 10.21 -6.81 -14.89
CA HIS A 13 9.20 -6.95 -13.84
C HIS A 13 8.01 -6.02 -14.04
N GLY A 14 6.98 -6.24 -13.22
CA GLY A 14 5.81 -5.38 -13.17
C GLY A 14 5.36 -5.15 -11.74
N TRP A 15 4.68 -4.03 -11.52
CA TRP A 15 4.16 -3.64 -10.20
C TRP A 15 2.78 -3.01 -10.35
N LEU A 16 1.86 -3.41 -9.50
CA LEU A 16 0.54 -2.78 -9.44
C LEU A 16 0.58 -1.63 -8.45
N GLU A 17 0.25 -0.43 -8.91
CA GLU A 17 0.17 0.74 -8.03
C GLU A 17 -1.16 0.74 -7.30
N VAL A 18 -1.11 0.74 -5.96
CA VAL A 18 -2.30 0.81 -5.11
C VAL A 18 -2.08 1.86 -4.03
N SER A 19 -3.17 2.49 -3.58
CA SER A 19 -3.07 3.47 -2.50
C SER A 19 -2.96 2.78 -1.15
N TYR A 20 -2.49 3.53 -0.14
CA TYR A 20 -2.48 3.05 1.23
C TYR A 20 -3.90 2.69 1.68
N LYS A 21 -4.89 3.48 1.25
CA LYS A 21 -6.29 3.21 1.57
C LYS A 21 -6.75 1.88 0.98
N ASP A 22 -6.39 1.58 -0.25
CA ASP A 22 -6.73 0.31 -0.89
C ASP A 22 -6.22 -0.88 -0.05
N ILE A 23 -5.01 -0.76 0.47
CA ILE A 23 -4.38 -1.82 1.26
C ILE A 23 -5.09 -2.00 2.60
N THR A 24 -5.37 -0.88 3.29
CA THR A 24 -6.05 -0.95 4.59
C THR A 24 -7.49 -1.40 4.46
N ASP A 25 -8.18 -1.01 3.39
CA ASP A 25 -9.55 -1.46 3.13
C ASP A 25 -9.62 -2.98 2.99
N LEU A 26 -8.56 -3.59 2.47
CA LEU A 26 -8.46 -5.05 2.33
C LEU A 26 -7.77 -5.72 3.51
N ASN A 27 -7.22 -4.93 4.44
CA ASN A 27 -6.54 -5.41 5.65
C ASN A 27 -5.40 -6.38 5.34
N ILE A 28 -4.60 -6.06 4.32
CA ILE A 28 -3.48 -6.91 3.89
C ILE A 28 -2.11 -6.29 4.16
N GLN A 29 -2.04 -5.20 4.90
CA GLN A 29 -0.80 -4.46 5.11
C GLN A 29 0.32 -5.28 5.75
N ASN A 30 -0.03 -6.30 6.51
CA ASN A 30 0.96 -7.15 7.18
C ASN A 30 1.35 -8.39 6.36
N GLU A 31 0.76 -8.56 5.18
CA GLU A 31 1.00 -9.73 4.34
C GLU A 31 1.80 -9.41 3.09
N ILE A 32 2.01 -8.11 2.79
CA ILE A 32 2.77 -7.68 1.63
C ILE A 32 4.26 -7.91 1.86
N SER A 33 4.94 -8.44 0.85
CA SER A 33 6.35 -8.79 0.95
C SER A 33 7.29 -7.61 0.74
N GLU A 34 8.56 -7.81 1.07
CA GLU A 34 9.61 -6.82 0.83
C GLU A 34 9.99 -6.69 -0.65
N PHE A 35 9.46 -7.55 -1.52
CA PHE A 35 9.67 -7.43 -2.97
C PHE A 35 8.86 -6.30 -3.58
N SER A 36 7.87 -5.80 -2.88
CA SER A 36 7.11 -4.61 -3.27
C SER A 36 7.81 -3.34 -2.78
N TYR A 37 7.41 -2.19 -3.29
CA TYR A 37 8.02 -0.91 -2.96
C TYR A 37 6.98 0.04 -2.38
N ILE A 38 7.44 0.99 -1.55
CA ILE A 38 6.55 1.93 -0.87
C ILE A 38 6.98 3.37 -1.19
N ASN A 39 5.99 4.24 -1.45
CA ASN A 39 6.23 5.65 -1.71
C ASN A 39 5.36 6.48 -0.76
N LYS A 40 5.98 7.05 0.27
CA LYS A 40 5.24 7.82 1.28
C LYS A 40 4.75 9.17 0.75
N THR A 41 5.38 9.71 -0.28
CA THR A 41 5.02 11.03 -0.81
C THR A 41 3.66 10.99 -1.48
N ILE A 42 3.38 9.96 -2.28
CA ILE A 42 2.10 9.80 -2.97
C ILE A 42 1.19 8.79 -2.27
N GLU A 43 1.58 8.29 -1.12
CA GLU A 43 0.84 7.34 -0.30
C GLU A 43 0.39 6.12 -1.12
N SER A 44 1.35 5.53 -1.83
CA SER A 44 1.12 4.38 -2.70
C SER A 44 2.13 3.27 -2.43
N VAL A 45 1.72 2.05 -2.75
CA VAL A 45 2.57 0.87 -2.73
C VAL A 45 2.55 0.26 -4.13
N PHE A 46 3.72 -0.20 -4.58
CA PHE A 46 3.87 -0.85 -5.88
C PHE A 46 4.04 -2.34 -5.63
N LEU A 47 2.97 -3.09 -5.88
CA LEU A 47 2.89 -4.52 -5.54
C LEU A 47 3.56 -5.35 -6.63
N GLU A 48 4.56 -6.11 -6.26
CA GLU A 48 5.33 -6.94 -7.20
C GLU A 48 4.44 -8.02 -7.80
N GLU A 49 4.53 -8.20 -9.13
CA GLU A 49 3.58 -9.01 -9.89
C GLU A 49 3.60 -10.49 -9.54
N ASP A 50 4.77 -11.06 -9.20
CA ASP A 50 4.89 -12.48 -8.93
C ASP A 50 4.46 -12.88 -7.52
N CYS A 51 4.40 -11.92 -6.60
CA CYS A 51 4.11 -12.18 -5.18
C CYS A 51 2.84 -11.46 -4.72
N ASP A 52 2.88 -10.14 -4.69
CA ASP A 52 1.89 -9.36 -3.94
C ASP A 52 0.69 -8.93 -4.76
N LEU A 53 0.82 -8.89 -6.09
CA LEU A 53 -0.33 -8.60 -6.95
C LEU A 53 -1.40 -9.68 -6.79
N THR A 54 -1.01 -10.94 -6.73
CA THR A 54 -1.94 -12.05 -6.53
C THR A 54 -2.63 -11.95 -5.17
N LEU A 55 -1.88 -11.58 -4.13
CA LEU A 55 -2.45 -11.35 -2.80
C LEU A 55 -3.54 -10.27 -2.88
N PHE A 56 -3.24 -9.14 -3.51
CA PHE A 56 -4.19 -8.04 -3.66
C PHE A 56 -5.40 -8.46 -4.49
N TYR A 57 -5.17 -9.13 -5.61
CA TYR A 57 -6.24 -9.61 -6.49
C TYR A 57 -7.24 -10.49 -5.73
N ASN A 58 -6.72 -11.46 -4.99
CA ASN A 58 -7.57 -12.38 -4.25
C ASN A 58 -8.37 -11.67 -3.16
N ALA A 59 -7.74 -10.78 -2.42
CA ALA A 59 -8.41 -10.01 -1.37
C ALA A 59 -9.47 -9.07 -1.95
N TYR A 60 -9.15 -8.42 -3.06
CA TYR A 60 -10.06 -7.51 -3.76
C TYR A 60 -11.31 -8.25 -4.24
N LYS A 61 -11.10 -9.38 -4.90
CA LYS A 61 -12.20 -10.18 -5.42
C LYS A 61 -13.08 -10.74 -4.30
N ALA A 62 -12.46 -11.18 -3.21
CA ALA A 62 -13.19 -11.71 -2.06
C ALA A 62 -14.07 -10.65 -1.41
N LYS A 63 -13.55 -9.42 -1.29
CA LYS A 63 -14.29 -8.34 -0.62
C LYS A 63 -15.37 -7.72 -1.50
N TYR A 64 -15.04 -7.44 -2.76
CA TYR A 64 -15.93 -6.66 -3.63
C TYR A 64 -16.71 -7.51 -4.62
N ASN A 65 -16.38 -8.78 -4.74
CA ASN A 65 -16.99 -9.71 -5.71
C ASN A 65 -16.89 -9.16 -7.14
N LYS A 66 -15.75 -8.59 -7.48
CA LYS A 66 -15.46 -7.99 -8.79
C LYS A 66 -14.09 -8.40 -9.25
N GLU A 67 -13.91 -8.47 -10.57
CA GLU A 67 -12.58 -8.65 -11.14
C GLU A 67 -11.76 -7.37 -10.99
N LEU A 68 -10.47 -7.54 -10.75
CA LEU A 68 -9.52 -6.44 -10.70
C LEU A 68 -9.29 -5.93 -12.11
N LYS A 69 -9.46 -4.62 -12.32
CA LYS A 69 -9.22 -3.99 -13.62
C LYS A 69 -7.99 -3.11 -13.53
N PHE A 70 -7.08 -3.26 -14.47
CA PHE A 70 -5.91 -2.40 -14.52
C PHE A 70 -5.48 -2.14 -15.96
N GLN A 71 -4.83 -0.98 -16.15
CA GLN A 71 -4.16 -0.63 -17.39
C GLN A 71 -2.65 -0.84 -17.20
N VAL A 72 -1.96 -1.19 -18.27
CA VAL A 72 -0.51 -1.45 -18.23
C VAL A 72 0.23 -0.27 -18.85
N ARG A 73 1.31 0.15 -18.18
CA ARG A 73 2.23 1.16 -18.69
C ARG A 73 3.63 0.56 -18.78
N GLU A 74 4.26 0.75 -19.93
CA GLU A 74 5.60 0.21 -20.22
C GLU A 74 6.52 1.33 -20.70
N ASP A 75 6.63 2.39 -19.91
CA ASP A 75 7.32 3.61 -20.31
C ASP A 75 8.84 3.52 -20.14
N TYR A 76 9.34 2.49 -19.46
CA TYR A 76 10.75 2.41 -19.07
C TYR A 76 11.35 1.06 -19.38
N GLU A 77 12.64 1.06 -19.76
CA GLU A 77 13.41 -0.17 -19.81
C GLU A 77 13.74 -0.67 -18.40
N ILE A 78 14.11 0.27 -17.51
CA ILE A 78 14.27 0.03 -16.07
C ILE A 78 13.46 1.08 -15.35
N HIS A 79 12.43 0.65 -14.62
CA HIS A 79 11.50 1.59 -14.00
C HIS A 79 12.10 2.22 -12.73
N PRO A 80 11.91 3.55 -12.55
CA PRO A 80 12.36 4.25 -11.33
C PRO A 80 11.77 3.72 -10.02
N ILE A 81 10.68 2.96 -10.06
CA ILE A 81 10.10 2.29 -8.89
C ILE A 81 11.18 1.51 -8.14
N ARG A 82 12.14 0.93 -8.86
CA ARG A 82 13.24 0.17 -8.26
C ARG A 82 14.13 0.97 -7.32
N ASN A 83 14.03 2.30 -7.36
CA ASN A 83 14.78 3.19 -6.47
C ASN A 83 14.04 3.54 -5.20
N LEU A 84 12.80 3.11 -5.07
CA LEU A 84 12.01 3.34 -3.86
C LEU A 84 12.43 2.37 -2.76
N PRO A 85 12.14 2.71 -1.49
CA PRO A 85 12.34 1.75 -0.39
C PRO A 85 11.48 0.51 -0.58
N SER A 86 12.01 -0.64 -0.19
CA SER A 86 11.23 -1.87 -0.14
C SER A 86 10.10 -1.74 0.88
N TYR A 87 8.98 -2.37 0.59
CA TYR A 87 7.85 -2.37 1.51
C TYR A 87 8.19 -3.13 2.79
N THR A 88 7.85 -2.54 3.92
CA THR A 88 7.77 -3.24 5.20
C THR A 88 6.47 -2.81 5.88
N SER A 89 5.82 -3.74 6.58
CA SER A 89 4.60 -3.41 7.31
C SER A 89 4.85 -2.36 8.39
N TRP A 90 6.06 -2.37 8.97
CA TRP A 90 6.47 -1.39 9.96
C TRP A 90 6.44 0.02 9.37
N GLN A 91 7.06 0.22 8.21
CA GLN A 91 7.07 1.53 7.54
C GLN A 91 5.68 1.94 7.09
N PHE A 92 4.92 1.00 6.56
CA PHE A 92 3.56 1.29 6.13
C PHE A 92 2.71 1.79 7.29
N ASN A 93 2.76 1.11 8.43
CA ASN A 93 1.99 1.51 9.61
C ASN A 93 2.47 2.84 10.19
N LEU A 94 3.74 3.17 10.01
CA LEU A 94 4.29 4.46 10.40
C LEU A 94 3.78 5.58 9.48
N TYR A 95 3.76 5.35 8.17
CA TYR A 95 3.37 6.35 7.17
C TYR A 95 1.86 6.52 7.09
N TRP A 96 1.12 5.44 7.23
CA TRP A 96 -0.34 5.42 7.11
C TRP A 96 -0.96 4.95 8.41
N ASN A 97 -1.13 5.92 9.32
CA ASN A 97 -1.78 5.65 10.59
C ASN A 97 -3.25 6.04 10.45
N PRO A 98 -4.20 5.10 10.72
CA PRO A 98 -5.62 5.44 10.66
C PRO A 98 -6.03 6.49 11.70
N LEU A 99 -5.18 6.74 12.71
CA LEU A 99 -5.43 7.73 13.74
C LEU A 99 -4.72 9.06 13.45
N LYS A 100 -4.37 9.33 12.20
CA LYS A 100 -3.70 10.58 11.89
C LYS A 100 -4.64 11.78 11.99
N GLY A 101 -4.05 12.97 12.10
CA GLY A 101 -4.82 14.20 12.28
C GLY A 101 -5.36 14.29 13.69
N LYS A 102 -6.64 14.66 13.80
CA LYS A 102 -7.27 14.84 15.11
C LYS A 102 -7.32 13.55 15.91
N GLU A 103 -7.63 12.45 15.26
CA GLU A 103 -7.71 11.15 15.94
C GLU A 103 -6.37 10.75 16.53
N LEU A 104 -5.29 10.98 15.80
CA LEU A 104 -3.95 10.70 16.30
C LEU A 104 -3.62 11.61 17.49
N SER A 105 -3.96 12.90 17.37
CA SER A 105 -3.73 13.86 18.45
C SER A 105 -4.49 13.46 19.72
N ASP A 106 -5.76 13.10 19.58
CA ASP A 106 -6.57 12.65 20.72
C ASP A 106 -6.01 11.38 21.35
N TYR A 107 -5.54 10.44 20.52
CA TYR A 107 -4.94 9.21 20.99
C TYR A 107 -3.68 9.50 21.82
N LEU A 108 -2.82 10.36 21.29
CA LEU A 108 -1.57 10.73 21.98
C LEU A 108 -1.84 11.49 23.27
N ASP A 109 -2.83 12.38 23.29
CA ASP A 109 -3.26 13.10 24.49
C ASP A 109 -3.73 12.14 25.58
N ASN A 110 -4.49 11.13 25.21
CA ASN A 110 -4.94 10.11 26.16
C ASN A 110 -3.77 9.31 26.73
N GLN A 111 -2.77 9.00 25.93
CA GLN A 111 -1.57 8.32 26.42
C GLN A 111 -0.80 9.17 27.40
N VAL A 112 -0.69 10.46 27.12
CA VAL A 112 -0.03 11.41 28.04
C VAL A 112 -0.79 11.49 29.35
N LYS A 113 -2.12 11.58 29.32
CA LYS A 113 -2.92 11.62 30.54
C LYS A 113 -2.74 10.37 31.39
N LEU A 114 -2.76 9.20 30.76
CA LEU A 114 -2.59 7.93 31.48
C LEU A 114 -1.21 7.82 32.14
N ASN A 115 -0.21 8.45 31.56
CA ASN A 115 1.16 8.38 32.05
C ASN A 115 1.52 9.59 32.91
N GLY A 116 0.88 10.74 32.67
CA GLY A 116 1.22 12.00 33.32
C GLY A 116 0.54 12.24 34.64
N ASP A 117 -0.55 11.56 34.91
CA ASP A 117 -1.34 11.73 36.16
C ASP A 117 -0.80 10.89 37.32
N LYS A 118 0.42 10.43 37.21
CA LYS A 118 1.05 9.64 38.27
C LYS A 118 1.83 10.48 39.22
#